data_ae127bd8404c0dffa7daa9b2cd7380f4
#
_entry.id   ae127bd8404c0dffa7daa9b2cd7380f4
#
_cell.length_a   1.000
_cell.length_b   1.000
_cell.length_c   1.000
_cell.angle_alpha   90.00
_cell.angle_beta   90.00
_cell.angle_gamma   90.00
#
_symmetry.space_group_name_H-M   'P 1'
#
loop_
_entity.id
_entity.type
_entity.pdbx_description
1 polymer ?
#
loop_
_entity_poly.entity_id
_entity_poly.type
_entity_poly.pdbx_seq_one_letter_code
_entity_poly.pdbx_strand_id
1 'polypeptide(L)'
;MSEAAPRRWQFWIDRGGTFTDIVGKRPDGTLATLKLLSDNPEQYRDAAVAGIRRLLDAAADTPITPAEVESVKMGTTVATNALLERKGEPTLLVTTHGFRDALRIAYQDRPRLFERRIVLPELLYAQVVEADERRGAS
;
A
#
# COMPACT_ATOMS: atom_id res chain seq x y z
N MET A 1 9.99 9.41 -41.54
CA MET A 1 10.66 9.83 -40.29
C MET A 1 9.60 9.76 -39.20
N SER A 2 9.68 8.74 -38.33
CA SER A 2 8.73 8.62 -37.21
C SER A 2 9.11 9.69 -36.17
N GLU A 3 8.25 10.68 -36.02
CA GLU A 3 8.36 11.68 -34.96
C GLU A 3 8.23 10.93 -33.62
N ALA A 4 9.32 10.86 -32.87
CA ALA A 4 9.31 10.21 -31.56
C ALA A 4 8.32 11.00 -30.70
N ALA A 5 7.34 10.30 -30.12
CA ALA A 5 6.37 10.90 -29.21
C ALA A 5 7.12 11.72 -28.13
N PRO A 6 6.61 12.90 -27.76
CA PRO A 6 7.28 13.75 -26.77
C PRO A 6 7.47 12.95 -25.48
N ARG A 7 8.72 12.89 -25.02
CA ARG A 7 9.02 12.24 -23.74
C ARG A 7 8.34 13.03 -22.63
N ARG A 8 7.70 12.30 -21.72
CA ARG A 8 6.95 12.85 -20.59
C ARG A 8 7.58 12.39 -19.29
N TRP A 9 7.18 12.98 -18.19
CA TRP A 9 7.62 12.57 -16.89
C TRP A 9 7.13 11.17 -16.55
N GLN A 10 7.97 10.41 -15.87
CA GLN A 10 7.61 9.13 -15.25
C GLN A 10 7.93 9.20 -13.76
N PHE A 11 7.03 8.73 -12.90
CA PHE A 11 7.20 8.78 -11.46
C PHE A 11 7.18 7.40 -10.83
N TRP A 12 8.06 7.20 -9.87
CA TRP A 12 8.07 6.06 -8.95
C TRP A 12 7.97 6.62 -7.53
N ILE A 13 7.00 6.12 -6.77
CA ILE A 13 6.65 6.64 -5.46
C ILE A 13 6.63 5.49 -4.47
N ASP A 14 7.37 5.62 -3.38
CA ASP A 14 7.28 4.73 -2.22
C ASP A 14 6.62 5.49 -1.08
N ARG A 15 5.39 5.10 -0.74
CA ARG A 15 4.63 5.68 0.37
C ARG A 15 4.83 4.86 1.62
N GLY A 16 5.71 5.32 2.51
CA GLY A 16 5.89 4.81 3.86
C GLY A 16 4.90 5.41 4.86
N GLY A 17 4.95 4.93 6.09
CA GLY A 17 4.13 5.48 7.19
C GLY A 17 4.53 6.90 7.59
N THR A 18 5.83 7.22 7.59
CA THR A 18 6.35 8.54 8.00
C THR A 18 6.74 9.39 6.82
N PHE A 19 7.42 8.83 5.83
CA PHE A 19 7.91 9.54 4.66
C PHE A 19 7.43 8.90 3.37
N THR A 20 7.22 9.75 2.37
CA THR A 20 6.97 9.35 0.98
C THR A 20 8.16 9.79 0.14
N ASP A 21 8.82 8.82 -0.48
CA ASP A 21 9.94 9.03 -1.39
C ASP A 21 9.43 9.04 -2.83
N ILE A 22 9.86 10.02 -3.62
CA ILE A 22 9.42 10.21 -5.00
C ILE A 22 10.65 10.33 -5.89
N VAL A 23 10.68 9.53 -6.93
CA VAL A 23 11.67 9.61 -8.00
C VAL A 23 10.95 9.98 -9.28
N GLY A 24 11.30 11.11 -9.88
CA GLY A 24 10.79 11.58 -11.16
C GLY A 24 11.87 11.48 -12.24
N LYS A 25 11.57 10.83 -13.36
CA LYS A 25 12.38 10.88 -14.57
C LYS A 25 11.84 11.97 -15.49
N ARG A 26 12.68 12.98 -15.76
CA ARG A 26 12.35 14.09 -16.63
C ARG A 26 12.29 13.68 -18.10
N PRO A 27 11.68 14.51 -18.95
CA PRO A 27 11.66 14.30 -20.40
C PRO A 27 13.05 14.18 -21.03
N ASP A 28 14.07 14.84 -20.46
CA ASP A 28 15.47 14.78 -20.90
C ASP A 28 16.19 13.49 -20.45
N GLY A 29 15.54 12.68 -19.63
CA GLY A 29 16.06 11.44 -19.07
C GLY A 29 16.76 11.58 -17.72
N THR A 30 16.96 12.80 -17.20
CA THR A 30 17.54 13.02 -15.88
C THR A 30 16.58 12.63 -14.76
N LEU A 31 17.12 12.25 -13.60
CA LEU A 31 16.34 11.91 -12.43
C LEU A 31 16.27 13.08 -11.46
N ALA A 32 15.11 13.24 -10.85
CA ALA A 32 14.88 14.11 -9.71
C ALA A 32 14.30 13.31 -8.56
N THR A 33 14.74 13.58 -7.35
CA THR A 33 14.24 12.90 -6.13
C THR A 33 13.68 13.91 -5.16
N LEU A 34 12.64 13.49 -4.45
CA LEU A 34 11.99 14.32 -3.42
C LEU A 34 11.51 13.41 -2.29
N LYS A 35 11.69 13.85 -1.05
CA LYS A 35 11.17 13.20 0.15
C LYS A 35 10.23 14.14 0.87
N LEU A 36 9.03 13.67 1.21
CA LEU A 36 8.00 14.41 1.94
C LEU A 36 7.52 13.61 3.14
N LEU A 37 6.95 14.28 4.13
CA LEU A 37 6.17 13.60 5.16
C LEU A 37 4.95 12.95 4.51
N SER A 38 4.62 11.72 4.88
CA SER A 38 3.44 11.03 4.33
C SER A 38 2.13 11.68 4.77
N ASP A 39 2.13 12.28 5.96
CA ASP A 39 0.99 13.00 6.53
C ASP A 39 1.43 14.43 6.93
N ASN A 40 0.88 15.44 6.25
CA ASN A 40 1.11 16.86 6.55
C ASN A 40 -0.10 17.68 6.09
N PRO A 41 -1.24 17.59 6.80
CA PRO A 41 -2.52 18.18 6.37
C PRO A 41 -2.47 19.70 6.26
N GLU A 42 -1.53 20.36 6.93
CA GLU A 42 -1.34 21.83 6.83
C GLU A 42 -0.81 22.26 5.46
N GLN A 43 -0.07 21.41 4.78
CA GLN A 43 0.57 21.75 3.50
C GLN A 43 -0.06 21.05 2.30
N TYR A 44 -0.54 19.82 2.46
CA TYR A 44 -1.12 19.01 1.39
C TYR A 44 -2.02 17.89 1.94
N ARG A 45 -2.97 17.46 1.12
CA ARG A 45 -3.83 16.31 1.43
C ARG A 45 -3.20 14.97 1.10
N ASP A 46 -2.33 14.94 0.08
CA ASP A 46 -1.67 13.73 -0.40
C ASP A 46 -0.23 14.05 -0.78
N ALA A 47 0.71 13.33 -0.15
CA ALA A 47 2.14 13.55 -0.34
C ALA A 47 2.62 13.19 -1.76
N ALA A 48 2.03 12.16 -2.39
CA ALA A 48 2.40 11.75 -3.73
C ALA A 48 2.02 12.82 -4.76
N VAL A 49 0.79 13.32 -4.68
CA VAL A 49 0.31 14.40 -5.55
C VAL A 49 1.11 15.69 -5.34
N ALA A 50 1.36 16.04 -4.07
CA ALA A 50 2.16 17.23 -3.75
C ALA A 50 3.58 17.14 -4.30
N GLY A 51 4.20 15.96 -4.19
CA GLY A 51 5.54 15.74 -4.70
C GLY A 51 5.64 15.76 -6.22
N ILE A 52 4.68 15.17 -6.92
CA ILE A 52 4.59 15.27 -8.39
C ILE A 52 4.49 16.74 -8.80
N ARG A 53 3.59 17.52 -8.19
CA ARG A 53 3.43 18.94 -8.50
C ARG A 53 4.69 19.74 -8.26
N ARG A 54 5.41 19.49 -7.16
CA ARG A 54 6.69 20.16 -6.87
C ARG A 54 7.75 19.85 -7.92
N LEU A 55 7.82 18.60 -8.39
CA LEU A 55 8.78 18.21 -9.43
C LEU A 55 8.42 18.74 -10.83
N LEU A 56 7.12 18.93 -11.10
CA LEU A 56 6.60 19.54 -12.32
C LEU A 56 6.67 21.08 -12.30
N ASP A 57 6.98 21.69 -11.14
CA ASP A 57 6.86 23.13 -10.89
C ASP A 57 5.43 23.66 -11.19
N ALA A 58 4.44 22.83 -10.89
CA ALA A 58 3.03 23.10 -11.16
C ALA A 58 2.36 23.76 -9.95
N ALA A 59 1.51 24.75 -10.18
CA ALA A 59 0.73 25.40 -9.13
C ALA A 59 -0.25 24.41 -8.45
N ALA A 60 -0.63 24.72 -7.21
CA ALA A 60 -1.45 23.81 -6.38
C ALA A 60 -2.77 23.38 -7.04
N ASP A 61 -3.38 24.27 -7.80
CA ASP A 61 -4.68 24.06 -8.44
C ASP A 61 -4.60 23.62 -9.91
N THR A 62 -3.39 23.50 -10.47
CA THR A 62 -3.22 23.08 -11.86
C THR A 62 -3.45 21.58 -11.98
N PRO A 63 -4.34 21.10 -12.87
CA PRO A 63 -4.50 19.68 -13.11
C PRO A 63 -3.23 19.06 -13.67
N ILE A 64 -2.82 17.90 -13.11
CA ILE A 64 -1.76 17.07 -13.69
C ILE A 64 -2.36 16.35 -14.90
N THR A 65 -1.78 16.54 -16.07
CA THR A 65 -2.35 16.03 -17.32
C THR A 65 -1.55 14.85 -17.90
N PRO A 66 -2.20 13.98 -18.69
CA PRO A 66 -1.49 12.95 -19.45
C PRO A 66 -0.50 13.49 -20.48
N ALA A 67 -0.57 14.78 -20.82
CA ALA A 67 0.39 15.42 -21.71
C ALA A 67 1.76 15.61 -21.03
N GLU A 68 1.78 15.80 -19.71
CA GLU A 68 2.99 16.03 -18.92
C GLU A 68 3.53 14.74 -18.31
N VAL A 69 2.61 13.84 -17.84
CA VAL A 69 2.95 12.62 -17.12
C VAL A 69 2.57 11.39 -17.93
N GLU A 70 3.55 10.55 -18.19
CA GLU A 70 3.39 9.28 -18.91
C GLU A 70 2.90 8.17 -17.98
N SER A 71 3.51 8.06 -16.80
CA SER A 71 3.19 7.01 -15.86
C SER A 71 3.50 7.40 -14.42
N VAL A 72 2.69 6.88 -13.50
CA VAL A 72 2.93 6.92 -12.06
C VAL A 72 2.87 5.47 -11.55
N LYS A 73 3.96 5.01 -10.94
CA LYS A 73 4.04 3.71 -10.28
C LYS A 73 4.19 3.96 -8.78
N MET A 74 3.30 3.39 -7.98
CA MET A 74 3.31 3.62 -6.54
C MET A 74 3.29 2.28 -5.80
N GLY A 75 4.21 2.16 -4.84
CA GLY A 75 4.21 1.14 -3.80
C GLY A 75 3.84 1.77 -2.45
N THR A 76 3.34 0.95 -1.55
CA THR A 76 3.08 1.39 -0.18
C THR A 76 3.44 0.30 0.81
N THR A 77 4.10 0.69 1.90
CA THR A 77 4.42 -0.17 3.05
C THR A 77 3.53 0.11 4.26
N VAL A 78 2.55 1.01 4.12
CA VAL A 78 1.67 1.43 5.24
C VAL A 78 0.92 0.24 5.83
N ALA A 79 0.32 -0.61 5.00
CA ALA A 79 -0.40 -1.79 5.46
C ALA A 79 0.54 -2.82 6.12
N THR A 80 1.71 -3.05 5.53
CA THR A 80 2.72 -3.95 6.09
C THR A 80 3.21 -3.46 7.45
N ASN A 81 3.49 -2.16 7.57
CA ASN A 81 3.90 -1.55 8.83
C ASN A 81 2.81 -1.65 9.89
N ALA A 82 1.54 -1.38 9.53
CA ALA A 82 0.42 -1.54 10.45
C ALA A 82 0.28 -2.98 10.96
N LEU A 83 0.49 -3.98 10.10
CA LEU A 83 0.50 -5.39 10.48
C LEU A 83 1.65 -5.72 11.44
N LEU A 84 2.86 -5.24 11.15
CA LEU A 84 4.04 -5.49 11.99
C LEU A 84 3.93 -4.80 13.36
N GLU A 85 3.40 -3.58 13.39
CA GLU A 85 3.22 -2.80 14.61
C GLU A 85 1.94 -3.18 15.38
N ARG A 86 1.12 -4.09 14.84
CA ARG A 86 -0.18 -4.46 15.40
C ARG A 86 -1.11 -3.26 15.59
N LYS A 87 -0.95 -2.24 14.77
CA LYS A 87 -1.80 -1.05 14.72
C LYS A 87 -2.86 -1.23 13.64
N GLY A 88 -4.07 -1.53 14.03
CA GLY A 88 -5.19 -1.70 13.11
C GLY A 88 -6.52 -1.48 13.85
N GLU A 89 -7.56 -1.25 13.08
CA GLU A 89 -8.92 -1.18 13.60
C GLU A 89 -9.38 -2.56 14.08
N PRO A 90 -10.24 -2.64 15.10
CA PRO A 90 -10.87 -3.89 15.50
C PRO A 90 -11.55 -4.56 14.30
N THR A 91 -11.09 -5.76 13.98
CA THR A 91 -11.52 -6.48 12.77
C THR A 91 -12.43 -7.64 13.15
N LEU A 92 -13.54 -7.78 12.44
CA LEU A 92 -14.43 -8.93 12.50
C LEU A 92 -14.12 -9.87 11.32
N LEU A 93 -13.82 -11.14 11.63
CA LEU A 93 -13.73 -12.19 10.62
C LEU A 93 -15.11 -12.81 10.41
N VAL A 94 -15.65 -12.72 9.20
CA VAL A 94 -16.85 -13.46 8.80
C VAL A 94 -16.39 -14.63 7.93
N THR A 95 -16.78 -15.85 8.30
CA THR A 95 -16.39 -17.08 7.60
C THR A 95 -17.57 -18.03 7.49
N THR A 96 -17.48 -19.00 6.60
CA THR A 96 -18.48 -20.07 6.45
C THR A 96 -18.57 -20.91 7.72
N HIS A 97 -19.78 -21.35 8.05
CA HIS A 97 -20.04 -22.24 9.19
C HIS A 97 -19.11 -23.47 9.19
N GLY A 98 -18.48 -23.77 10.33
CA GLY A 98 -17.48 -24.83 10.48
C GLY A 98 -16.04 -24.43 10.18
N PHE A 99 -15.77 -23.19 9.74
CA PHE A 99 -14.42 -22.70 9.38
C PHE A 99 -13.84 -21.65 10.35
N ARG A 100 -14.46 -21.46 11.51
CA ARG A 100 -14.01 -20.42 12.47
C ARG A 100 -12.53 -20.56 12.88
N ASP A 101 -12.02 -21.79 12.95
CA ASP A 101 -10.66 -22.10 13.38
C ASP A 101 -9.67 -22.23 12.21
N ALA A 102 -10.11 -22.02 10.95
CA ALA A 102 -9.26 -22.22 9.77
C ALA A 102 -7.96 -21.41 9.83
N LEU A 103 -8.04 -20.11 10.15
CA LEU A 103 -6.85 -19.25 10.27
C LEU A 103 -6.02 -19.58 11.52
N ARG A 104 -6.63 -20.11 12.57
CA ARG A 104 -5.93 -20.53 13.79
C ARG A 104 -5.16 -21.84 13.57
N ILE A 105 -5.73 -22.76 12.82
CA ILE A 105 -5.10 -24.04 12.46
C ILE A 105 -3.99 -23.80 11.43
N ALA A 106 -4.22 -22.90 10.48
CA ALA A 106 -3.32 -22.58 9.36
C ALA A 106 -2.73 -23.86 8.74
N TYR A 107 -1.42 -23.94 8.62
CA TYR A 107 -0.71 -25.13 8.13
C TYR A 107 -0.26 -26.09 9.23
N GLN A 108 -0.69 -25.90 10.45
CA GLN A 108 -0.25 -26.66 11.62
C GLN A 108 1.26 -26.58 11.90
N ASP A 109 1.89 -25.53 11.42
CA ASP A 109 3.31 -25.28 11.63
C ASP A 109 3.59 -25.03 13.12
N ARG A 110 4.59 -25.73 13.63
CA ARG A 110 5.09 -25.50 14.97
C ARG A 110 6.28 -24.53 14.89
N PRO A 111 6.19 -23.35 15.49
CA PRO A 111 7.31 -22.38 15.48
C PRO A 111 8.59 -22.98 16.08
N ARG A 112 8.43 -23.95 17.00
CA ARG A 112 9.54 -24.71 17.60
C ARG A 112 9.15 -26.18 17.75
N LEU A 113 9.87 -27.04 17.03
CA LEU A 113 9.52 -28.46 16.85
C LEU A 113 9.46 -29.27 18.17
N PHE A 114 10.29 -28.90 19.16
CA PHE A 114 10.48 -29.68 20.41
C PHE A 114 9.91 -28.99 21.66
N GLU A 115 9.21 -27.87 21.52
CA GLU A 115 8.58 -27.22 22.66
C GLU A 115 7.31 -27.95 23.09
N ARG A 116 7.20 -28.20 24.42
CA ARG A 116 5.99 -28.80 25.01
C ARG A 116 4.77 -27.88 24.95
N ARG A 117 4.97 -26.57 24.87
CA ARG A 117 3.91 -25.57 24.76
C ARG A 117 3.97 -24.93 23.39
N ILE A 118 2.96 -25.17 22.58
CA ILE A 118 2.82 -24.53 21.27
C ILE A 118 2.24 -23.14 21.48
N VAL A 119 3.02 -22.11 21.13
CA VAL A 119 2.56 -20.72 21.08
C VAL A 119 2.18 -20.42 19.65
N LEU A 120 0.89 -20.30 19.38
CA LEU A 120 0.39 -19.92 18.06
C LEU A 120 0.57 -18.40 17.86
N PRO A 121 0.78 -17.94 16.60
CA PRO A 121 0.76 -16.51 16.29
C PRO A 121 -0.56 -15.88 16.73
N GLU A 122 -0.49 -14.65 17.23
CA GLU A 122 -1.69 -13.87 17.54
C GLU A 122 -2.49 -13.59 16.27
N LEU A 123 -3.80 -13.77 16.36
CA LEU A 123 -4.71 -13.46 15.28
C LEU A 123 -4.94 -11.94 15.18
N LEU A 124 -5.18 -11.44 13.96
CA LEU A 124 -5.38 -10.02 13.71
C LEU A 124 -6.83 -9.57 13.90
N TYR A 125 -7.76 -10.50 13.95
CA TYR A 125 -9.17 -10.20 14.17
C TYR A 125 -9.54 -10.30 15.65
N ALA A 126 -10.48 -9.44 16.08
CA ALA A 126 -10.98 -9.40 17.45
C ALA A 126 -12.12 -10.40 17.69
N GLN A 127 -12.92 -10.68 16.65
CA GLN A 127 -14.08 -11.56 16.74
C GLN A 127 -14.25 -12.37 15.46
N VAL A 128 -14.94 -13.51 15.59
CA VAL A 128 -15.31 -14.38 14.47
C VAL A 128 -16.81 -14.61 14.49
N VAL A 129 -17.44 -14.45 13.33
CA VAL A 129 -18.83 -14.80 13.07
C VAL A 129 -18.88 -15.82 11.94
N GLU A 130 -19.63 -16.89 12.16
CA GLU A 130 -19.86 -17.89 11.14
C GLU A 130 -21.19 -17.62 10.42
N ALA A 131 -21.15 -17.62 9.11
CA ALA A 131 -22.31 -17.43 8.26
C ALA A 131 -22.78 -18.79 7.70
N ASP A 132 -24.08 -19.03 7.78
CA ASP A 132 -24.70 -20.20 7.13
C ASP A 132 -24.86 -19.90 5.63
N GLU A 133 -23.75 -20.01 4.90
CA GLU A 133 -23.74 -19.86 3.46
C GLU A 133 -22.90 -20.96 2.83
N ARG A 134 -23.34 -21.45 1.69
CA ARG A 134 -22.58 -22.41 0.87
C ARG A 134 -22.84 -22.16 -0.59
N ARG A 135 -21.79 -21.85 -1.34
CA ARG A 135 -21.87 -21.81 -2.79
C ARG A 135 -21.64 -23.23 -3.34
N GLY A 136 -22.66 -23.85 -3.90
CA GLY A 136 -22.50 -25.06 -4.68
C GLY A 136 -21.79 -24.78 -5.99
N ALA A 137 -21.04 -25.75 -6.51
CA ALA A 137 -20.58 -25.72 -7.89
C ALA A 137 -21.82 -25.83 -8.81
N SER A 138 -22.05 -24.85 -9.69
CA SER A 138 -23.02 -24.91 -10.79
C SER A 138 -22.39 -25.55 -11.99
#